data_8d36ca88f15d2143ec96bb7e40a775ab
#
_entry.id   8d36ca88f15d2143ec96bb7e40a775ab
#
_cell.length_a   1.000
_cell.length_b   1.000
_cell.length_c   1.000
_cell.angle_alpha   90.00
_cell.angle_beta   90.00
_cell.angle_gamma   90.00
#
_symmetry.space_group_name_H-M   'P 1'
#
loop_
_entity.id
_entity.type
_entity.pdbx_description
1 polymer ?
#
loop_
_entity_poly.entity_id
_entity_poly.type
_entity_poly.pdbx_seq_one_letter_code
_entity_poly.pdbx_strand_id
1 'polypeptide(L)'
;MIKINELAVDFCLKNQNNENVCLKDFMGKWVVLYFYPKDNTPGCSLEAKSFSDYINEFKQLNARIIGVSPDSIDSHKKFESKHNLTFNLLSDPNHDVLKSYDVWKPKKLYGREFMGVIRSTFLINPKGRIVYIWPKVKVMDHAQNVMNKLKELKK
;
A
#
# COMPACT_ATOMS: atom_id res chain seq x y z
N MET A 1 3.09 -17.55 -3.15
CA MET A 1 2.88 -17.02 -1.80
C MET A 1 4.06 -16.13 -1.40
N ILE A 2 3.79 -14.91 -0.99
CA ILE A 2 4.84 -13.95 -0.61
C ILE A 2 5.29 -14.23 0.83
N LYS A 3 6.60 -14.28 1.05
CA LYS A 3 7.17 -14.58 2.38
C LYS A 3 8.15 -13.52 2.82
N ILE A 4 8.33 -13.42 4.13
CA ILE A 4 9.34 -12.55 4.74
C ILE A 4 10.73 -13.01 4.29
N ASN A 5 11.62 -12.06 4.05
CA ASN A 5 12.99 -12.19 3.56
C ASN A 5 13.12 -12.47 2.06
N GLU A 6 12.02 -12.62 1.34
CA GLU A 6 12.05 -12.69 -0.12
C GLU A 6 12.23 -11.29 -0.72
N LEU A 7 12.80 -11.23 -1.92
CA LEU A 7 12.80 -9.99 -2.69
C LEU A 7 11.36 -9.62 -3.04
N ALA A 8 11.02 -8.36 -2.86
CA ALA A 8 9.71 -7.86 -3.28
C ALA A 8 9.59 -7.96 -4.80
N VAL A 9 8.41 -8.34 -5.27
CA VAL A 9 8.14 -8.42 -6.71
C VAL A 9 8.15 -7.00 -7.27
N ASP A 10 8.99 -6.74 -8.27
CA ASP A 10 9.05 -5.43 -8.92
C ASP A 10 7.80 -5.20 -9.76
N PHE A 11 7.47 -3.93 -9.93
CA PHE A 11 6.33 -3.52 -10.76
C PHE A 11 6.49 -2.07 -11.19
N CYS A 12 5.74 -1.69 -12.22
CA CYS A 12 5.60 -0.30 -12.64
C CYS A 12 4.12 -0.04 -12.89
N LEU A 13 3.58 0.97 -12.23
CA LEU A 13 2.18 1.38 -12.35
C LEU A 13 2.08 2.90 -12.43
N LYS A 14 0.98 3.40 -12.95
CA LYS A 14 0.71 4.84 -12.99
C LYS A 14 0.17 5.33 -11.67
N ASN A 15 0.63 6.50 -11.23
CA ASN A 15 0.11 7.14 -10.04
C ASN A 15 -1.05 8.09 -10.38
N GLN A 16 -1.54 8.84 -9.38
CA GLN A 16 -2.65 9.77 -9.52
C GLN A 16 -2.36 10.94 -10.46
N ASN A 17 -1.11 11.17 -10.81
CA ASN A 17 -0.69 12.22 -11.74
C ASN A 17 -0.31 11.64 -13.11
N ASN A 18 -0.70 10.39 -13.38
CA ASN A 18 -0.38 9.66 -14.60
C ASN A 18 1.13 9.51 -14.85
N GLU A 19 1.92 9.51 -13.78
CA GLU A 19 3.35 9.29 -13.83
C GLU A 19 3.65 7.82 -13.60
N ASN A 20 4.63 7.29 -14.33
CA ASN A 20 5.04 5.89 -14.16
C ASN A 20 5.90 5.75 -12.90
N VAL A 21 5.48 4.90 -11.98
CA VAL A 21 6.15 4.66 -10.70
C VAL A 21 6.51 3.19 -10.60
N CYS A 22 7.78 2.90 -10.42
CA CYS A 22 8.27 1.53 -10.27
C CYS A 22 8.81 1.32 -8.87
N LEU A 23 8.63 0.12 -8.33
CA LEU A 23 9.14 -0.18 -6.98
C LEU A 23 10.65 0.05 -6.89
N LYS A 24 11.40 -0.30 -7.93
CA LYS A 24 12.85 -0.10 -7.98
C LYS A 24 13.28 1.35 -7.82
N ASP A 25 12.39 2.32 -8.12
CA ASP A 25 12.69 3.75 -7.95
C ASP A 25 12.94 4.11 -6.48
N PHE A 26 12.55 3.24 -5.58
CA PHE A 26 12.67 3.45 -4.13
C PHE A 26 13.82 2.66 -3.49
N MET A 27 14.70 2.07 -4.30
CA MET A 27 15.88 1.38 -3.76
C MET A 27 16.70 2.33 -2.89
N GLY A 28 17.15 1.84 -1.74
CA GLY A 28 17.84 2.66 -0.75
C GLY A 28 16.93 3.27 0.30
N LYS A 29 15.61 3.10 0.14
CA LYS A 29 14.61 3.60 1.09
C LYS A 29 13.77 2.45 1.60
N TRP A 30 13.22 2.61 2.80
CA TRP A 30 12.17 1.72 3.29
C TRP A 30 10.89 2.04 2.55
N VAL A 31 10.11 1.03 2.20
CA VAL A 31 8.83 1.20 1.51
C VAL A 31 7.72 0.55 2.33
N VAL A 32 6.68 1.32 2.60
CA VAL A 32 5.42 0.81 3.14
C VAL A 32 4.49 0.66 1.94
N LEU A 33 4.32 -0.56 1.48
CA LEU A 33 3.47 -0.88 0.33
C LEU A 33 2.16 -1.46 0.86
N TYR A 34 1.07 -0.72 0.70
CA TYR A 34 -0.22 -1.22 1.19
C TYR A 34 -1.23 -1.34 0.05
N PHE A 35 -2.04 -2.38 0.13
CA PHE A 35 -3.09 -2.69 -0.84
C PHE A 35 -4.44 -2.47 -0.18
N TYR A 36 -5.35 -1.79 -0.89
CA TYR A 36 -6.68 -1.49 -0.37
C TYR A 36 -7.73 -1.66 -1.47
N PRO A 37 -9.00 -1.95 -1.07
CA PRO A 37 -10.02 -2.33 -2.05
C PRO A 37 -10.53 -1.21 -2.95
N LYS A 38 -10.78 -0.01 -2.39
CA LYS A 38 -11.49 1.02 -3.16
C LYS A 38 -11.37 2.40 -2.55
N ASP A 39 -11.04 3.40 -3.40
CA ASP A 39 -11.02 4.80 -3.01
C ASP A 39 -12.38 5.26 -2.46
N ASN A 40 -12.35 6.23 -1.57
CA ASN A 40 -13.54 6.89 -1.01
C ASN A 40 -14.49 5.98 -0.22
N THR A 41 -14.03 4.80 0.19
CA THR A 41 -14.75 3.97 1.16
C THR A 41 -14.28 4.35 2.57
N PRO A 42 -15.12 4.17 3.62
CA PRO A 42 -14.75 4.62 4.97
C PRO A 42 -13.44 4.05 5.49
N GLY A 43 -13.23 2.75 5.35
CA GLY A 43 -11.99 2.11 5.82
C GLY A 43 -10.77 2.55 5.06
N CYS A 44 -10.86 2.65 3.73
CA CYS A 44 -9.74 3.09 2.91
C CYS A 44 -9.41 4.56 3.13
N SER A 45 -10.42 5.40 3.33
CA SER A 45 -10.22 6.81 3.66
C SER A 45 -9.51 6.97 5.00
N LEU A 46 -9.94 6.22 6.02
CA LEU A 46 -9.30 6.25 7.33
C LEU A 46 -7.85 5.78 7.25
N GLU A 47 -7.58 4.71 6.53
CA GLU A 47 -6.22 4.18 6.36
C GLU A 47 -5.30 5.20 5.68
N ALA A 48 -5.76 5.77 4.56
CA ALA A 48 -4.97 6.76 3.81
C ALA A 48 -4.69 8.02 4.64
N LYS A 49 -5.69 8.51 5.34
CA LYS A 49 -5.53 9.69 6.22
C LYS A 49 -4.57 9.40 7.37
N SER A 50 -4.65 8.20 7.95
CA SER A 50 -3.76 7.81 9.04
C SER A 50 -2.31 7.77 8.57
N PHE A 51 -2.03 7.20 7.40
CA PHE A 51 -0.68 7.24 6.82
C PHE A 51 -0.24 8.67 6.52
N SER A 52 -1.14 9.50 6.01
CA SER A 52 -0.84 10.90 5.70
C SER A 52 -0.49 11.70 6.96
N ASP A 53 -1.16 11.43 8.07
CA ASP A 53 -0.89 12.09 9.34
C ASP A 53 0.54 11.83 9.84
N TYR A 54 1.11 10.68 9.51
CA TYR A 54 2.46 10.30 9.92
C TYR A 54 3.49 10.47 8.81
N ILE A 55 3.13 11.12 7.69
CA ILE A 55 4.00 11.14 6.50
C ILE A 55 5.39 11.72 6.77
N ASN A 56 5.46 12.80 7.55
CA ASN A 56 6.74 13.43 7.85
C ASN A 56 7.61 12.54 8.74
N GLU A 57 7.00 11.83 9.68
CA GLU A 57 7.72 10.89 10.54
C GLU A 57 8.28 9.72 9.75
N PHE A 58 7.50 9.19 8.80
CA PHE A 58 7.99 8.16 7.88
C PHE A 58 9.16 8.67 7.05
N LYS A 59 9.07 9.89 6.53
CA LYS A 59 10.18 10.49 5.76
C LYS A 59 11.45 10.61 6.59
N GLN A 60 11.33 11.01 7.85
CA GLN A 60 12.48 11.10 8.77
C GLN A 60 13.11 9.72 9.01
N LEU A 61 12.33 8.66 8.92
CA LEU A 61 12.80 7.29 9.03
C LEU A 61 13.30 6.73 7.69
N ASN A 62 13.43 7.57 6.67
CA ASN A 62 13.81 7.20 5.31
C ASN A 62 12.83 6.21 4.67
N ALA A 63 11.55 6.38 4.96
CA ALA A 63 10.49 5.52 4.44
C ALA A 63 9.54 6.29 3.53
N ARG A 64 9.02 5.58 2.52
CA ARG A 64 8.01 6.11 1.59
C ARG A 64 6.80 5.21 1.60
N ILE A 65 5.63 5.81 1.45
CA ILE A 65 4.36 5.09 1.47
C ILE A 65 3.82 5.00 0.04
N ILE A 66 3.40 3.81 -0.35
CA ILE A 66 2.77 3.56 -1.66
C ILE A 66 1.48 2.80 -1.42
N GLY A 67 0.36 3.37 -1.86
CA GLY A 67 -0.93 2.69 -1.84
C GLY A 67 -1.26 2.15 -3.23
N VAL A 68 -1.83 0.95 -3.31
CA VAL A 68 -2.22 0.31 -4.57
C VAL A 68 -3.65 -0.20 -4.47
N SER A 69 -4.45 0.10 -5.47
CA SER A 69 -5.81 -0.44 -5.61
C SER A 69 -6.15 -0.63 -7.08
N PRO A 70 -7.24 -1.32 -7.40
CA PRO A 70 -7.67 -1.47 -8.81
C PRO A 70 -8.36 -0.22 -9.37
N ASP A 71 -8.54 0.82 -8.57
CA ASP A 71 -9.17 2.07 -9.02
C ASP A 71 -8.39 2.75 -10.13
N SER A 72 -9.09 3.59 -10.91
CA SER A 72 -8.50 4.35 -12.00
C SER A 72 -7.62 5.49 -11.50
N ILE A 73 -6.79 6.02 -12.39
CA ILE A 73 -5.95 7.20 -12.13
C ILE A 73 -6.84 8.39 -11.72
N ASP A 74 -7.96 8.59 -12.42
CA ASP A 74 -8.89 9.68 -12.11
C ASP A 74 -9.49 9.53 -10.72
N SER A 75 -9.87 8.31 -10.33
CA SER A 75 -10.37 8.03 -8.98
C SER A 75 -9.33 8.38 -7.92
N HIS A 76 -8.09 7.96 -8.14
CA HIS A 76 -6.97 8.27 -7.24
C HIS A 76 -6.73 9.78 -7.11
N LYS A 77 -6.85 10.50 -8.22
CA LYS A 77 -6.65 11.97 -8.19
C LYS A 77 -7.72 12.65 -7.34
N LYS A 78 -8.96 12.23 -7.47
CA LYS A 78 -10.06 12.75 -6.65
C LYS A 78 -9.88 12.38 -5.18
N PHE A 79 -9.45 11.16 -4.91
CA PHE A 79 -9.19 10.68 -3.56
C PHE A 79 -8.06 11.47 -2.89
N GLU A 80 -6.95 11.67 -3.60
CA GLU A 80 -5.84 12.48 -3.15
C GLU A 80 -6.29 13.90 -2.79
N SER A 81 -7.04 14.53 -3.69
CA SER A 81 -7.50 15.91 -3.50
C SER A 81 -8.45 16.03 -2.33
N LYS A 82 -9.37 15.08 -2.18
CA LYS A 82 -10.37 15.10 -1.11
C LYS A 82 -9.74 15.00 0.27
N HIS A 83 -8.68 14.22 0.41
CA HIS A 83 -8.05 13.94 1.70
C HIS A 83 -6.66 14.56 1.85
N ASN A 84 -6.22 15.38 0.90
CA ASN A 84 -4.91 16.04 0.91
C ASN A 84 -3.76 15.04 1.10
N LEU A 85 -3.81 13.93 0.36
CA LEU A 85 -2.81 12.89 0.46
C LEU A 85 -1.53 13.33 -0.25
N THR A 86 -0.38 12.98 0.30
CA THR A 86 0.93 13.42 -0.20
C THR A 86 1.85 12.26 -0.58
N PHE A 87 1.29 11.09 -0.81
CA PHE A 87 2.06 9.91 -1.24
C PHE A 87 1.44 9.31 -2.50
N ASN A 88 2.18 8.39 -3.14
CA ASN A 88 1.73 7.78 -4.39
C ASN A 88 0.57 6.81 -4.18
N LEU A 89 -0.45 6.99 -5.01
CA LEU A 89 -1.56 6.05 -5.14
C LEU A 89 -1.46 5.44 -6.54
N LEU A 90 -1.21 4.15 -6.61
CA LEU A 90 -0.96 3.47 -7.88
C LEU A 90 -2.20 2.72 -8.36
N SER A 91 -2.47 2.80 -9.65
CA SER A 91 -3.62 2.19 -10.30
C SER A 91 -3.24 0.85 -10.91
N ASP A 92 -3.93 -0.22 -10.51
CA ASP A 92 -3.72 -1.58 -11.02
C ASP A 92 -5.04 -2.18 -11.54
N PRO A 93 -5.62 -1.58 -12.60
CA PRO A 93 -6.95 -1.97 -13.07
C PRO A 93 -7.01 -3.40 -13.62
N ASN A 94 -5.89 -3.94 -14.07
CA ASN A 94 -5.80 -5.32 -14.58
C ASN A 94 -5.53 -6.35 -13.49
N HIS A 95 -5.31 -5.93 -12.26
CA HIS A 95 -5.05 -6.78 -11.09
C HIS A 95 -3.73 -7.56 -11.14
N ASP A 96 -2.82 -7.22 -12.04
CA ASP A 96 -1.56 -7.97 -12.21
C ASP A 96 -0.67 -7.89 -10.97
N VAL A 97 -0.49 -6.69 -10.42
CA VAL A 97 0.32 -6.48 -9.22
C VAL A 97 -0.39 -7.06 -8.00
N LEU A 98 -1.71 -6.86 -7.91
CA LEU A 98 -2.52 -7.44 -6.83
C LEU A 98 -2.37 -8.97 -6.79
N LYS A 99 -2.35 -9.61 -7.95
CA LYS A 99 -2.16 -11.06 -8.04
C LYS A 99 -0.74 -11.47 -7.68
N SER A 100 0.26 -10.70 -8.12
CA SER A 100 1.66 -11.04 -7.84
C SER A 100 1.99 -10.94 -6.35
N TYR A 101 1.27 -10.09 -5.60
CA TYR A 101 1.42 -9.98 -4.15
C TYR A 101 0.42 -10.84 -3.39
N ASP A 102 -0.36 -11.67 -4.09
CA ASP A 102 -1.29 -12.62 -3.49
C ASP A 102 -2.36 -11.95 -2.61
N VAL A 103 -2.81 -10.76 -3.03
CA VAL A 103 -3.85 -9.99 -2.31
C VAL A 103 -5.17 -9.90 -3.07
N TRP A 104 -5.24 -10.40 -4.30
CA TRP A 104 -6.46 -10.48 -5.11
C TRP A 104 -7.08 -11.85 -4.89
N LYS A 105 -8.14 -11.93 -4.08
CA LYS A 105 -8.68 -13.20 -3.60
C LYS A 105 -10.20 -13.20 -3.52
N PRO A 106 -10.83 -14.39 -3.50
CA PRO A 106 -12.27 -14.47 -3.23
C PRO A 106 -12.63 -13.86 -1.89
N LYS A 107 -13.66 -13.03 -1.88
CA LYS A 107 -14.25 -12.43 -0.68
C LYS A 107 -15.71 -12.81 -0.62
N LYS A 108 -16.26 -12.93 0.58
CA LYS A 108 -17.65 -13.26 0.81
C LYS A 108 -18.32 -12.15 1.59
N LEU A 109 -19.42 -11.63 1.04
CA LEU A 109 -20.19 -10.57 1.69
C LEU A 109 -21.67 -10.80 1.43
N TYR A 110 -22.47 -10.85 2.50
CA TYR A 110 -23.93 -11.10 2.41
C TYR A 110 -24.26 -12.34 1.59
N GLY A 111 -23.48 -13.42 1.77
CA GLY A 111 -23.71 -14.67 1.03
C GLY A 111 -23.26 -14.68 -0.41
N ARG A 112 -22.73 -13.58 -0.91
CA ARG A 112 -22.20 -13.47 -2.28
C ARG A 112 -20.70 -13.59 -2.27
N GLU A 113 -20.15 -14.36 -3.21
CA GLU A 113 -18.72 -14.53 -3.39
C GLU A 113 -18.26 -13.71 -4.58
N PHE A 114 -17.15 -12.96 -4.42
CA PHE A 114 -16.58 -12.14 -5.47
C PHE A 114 -15.07 -12.00 -5.26
N MET A 115 -14.35 -11.69 -6.34
CA MET A 115 -12.92 -11.40 -6.24
C MET A 115 -12.70 -9.97 -5.76
N GLY A 116 -11.78 -9.78 -4.85
CA GLY A 116 -11.47 -8.46 -4.33
C GLY A 116 -10.11 -8.40 -3.66
N VAL A 117 -9.74 -7.20 -3.22
CA VAL A 117 -8.46 -6.97 -2.54
C VAL A 117 -8.60 -7.29 -1.06
N ILE A 118 -7.71 -8.15 -0.57
CA ILE A 118 -7.55 -8.35 0.86
C ILE A 118 -6.60 -7.26 1.35
N ARG A 119 -7.09 -6.39 2.21
CA ARG A 119 -6.30 -5.27 2.75
C ARG A 119 -5.04 -5.80 3.41
N SER A 120 -3.89 -5.44 2.88
CA SER A 120 -2.59 -5.98 3.31
C SER A 120 -1.53 -4.91 3.23
N THR A 121 -0.50 -5.01 4.08
CA THR A 121 0.64 -4.09 4.04
C THR A 121 1.93 -4.89 4.07
N PHE A 122 2.89 -4.46 3.26
CA PHE A 122 4.21 -5.08 3.16
C PHE A 122 5.25 -4.02 3.50
N LEU A 123 6.14 -4.33 4.43
CA LEU A 123 7.26 -3.47 4.77
C LEU A 123 8.50 -4.00 4.06
N ILE A 124 9.10 -3.16 3.21
CA ILE A 124 10.22 -3.51 2.33
C ILE A 124 11.43 -2.68 2.77
N ASN A 125 12.58 -3.36 2.95
CA ASN A 125 13.79 -2.67 3.39
C ASN A 125 14.53 -2.01 2.21
N PRO A 126 15.60 -1.21 2.48
CA PRO A 126 16.33 -0.53 1.41
C PRO A 126 16.98 -1.44 0.38
N LYS A 127 17.15 -2.71 0.67
CA LYS A 127 17.68 -3.71 -0.26
C LYS A 127 16.60 -4.39 -1.10
N GLY A 128 15.34 -3.98 -0.93
CA GLY A 128 14.23 -4.54 -1.69
C GLY A 128 13.66 -5.83 -1.15
N ARG A 129 13.99 -6.20 0.08
CA ARG A 129 13.46 -7.42 0.70
C ARG A 129 12.26 -7.11 1.58
N ILE A 130 11.27 -7.98 1.55
CA ILE A 130 10.10 -7.91 2.43
C ILE A 130 10.54 -8.36 3.83
N VAL A 131 10.40 -7.46 4.81
CA VAL A 131 10.83 -7.75 6.18
C VAL A 131 9.68 -7.91 7.16
N TYR A 132 8.48 -7.50 6.78
CA TYR A 132 7.29 -7.74 7.57
C TYR A 132 6.03 -7.67 6.71
N ILE A 133 5.00 -8.43 7.08
CA ILE A 133 3.73 -8.48 6.35
C ILE A 133 2.57 -8.39 7.35
N TRP A 134 1.60 -7.52 7.06
CA TRP A 134 0.32 -7.46 7.75
C TRP A 134 -0.75 -8.01 6.80
N PRO A 135 -1.10 -9.30 6.87
CA PRO A 135 -2.19 -9.85 6.08
C PRO A 135 -3.52 -9.52 6.76
N LYS A 136 -4.54 -9.16 6.03
CA LYS A 136 -5.88 -8.85 6.58
C LYS A 136 -5.84 -7.70 7.60
N VAL A 137 -5.41 -6.54 7.16
CA VAL A 137 -5.25 -5.35 7.99
C VAL A 137 -6.59 -4.88 8.57
N LYS A 138 -6.57 -4.55 9.87
CA LYS A 138 -7.59 -3.74 10.53
C LYS A 138 -7.07 -2.32 10.57
N VAL A 139 -7.87 -1.36 10.11
CA VAL A 139 -7.39 0.01 9.86
C VAL A 139 -7.05 0.77 11.14
N MET A 140 -7.78 0.53 12.24
CA MET A 140 -7.54 1.24 13.50
C MET A 140 -6.10 1.04 13.97
N ASP A 141 -5.40 2.14 14.23
CA ASP A 141 -4.01 2.18 14.71
C ASP A 141 -2.99 1.51 13.77
N HIS A 142 -3.40 1.16 12.55
CA HIS A 142 -2.51 0.42 11.64
C HIS A 142 -1.28 1.24 11.25
N ALA A 143 -1.46 2.49 10.85
CA ALA A 143 -0.32 3.34 10.45
C ALA A 143 0.71 3.49 11.58
N GLN A 144 0.24 3.64 12.81
CA GLN A 144 1.11 3.72 13.99
C GLN A 144 1.82 2.38 14.22
N ASN A 145 1.12 1.27 14.06
CA ASN A 145 1.72 -0.07 14.20
C ASN A 145 2.82 -0.29 13.16
N VAL A 146 2.59 0.15 11.92
CA VAL A 146 3.60 0.07 10.86
C VAL A 146 4.83 0.91 11.22
N MET A 147 4.62 2.12 11.69
CA MET A 147 5.70 3.01 12.09
C MET A 147 6.51 2.42 13.26
N ASN A 148 5.82 1.84 14.25
CA ASN A 148 6.48 1.20 15.38
C ASN A 148 7.34 0.01 14.94
N LYS A 149 6.81 -0.81 14.02
CA LYS A 149 7.56 -1.94 13.47
C LYS A 149 8.78 -1.47 12.69
N LEU A 150 8.65 -0.41 11.91
CA LEU A 150 9.76 0.18 11.17
C LEU A 150 10.87 0.64 12.12
N LYS A 151 10.51 1.35 13.17
CA LYS A 151 11.48 1.79 14.20
C LYS A 151 12.20 0.61 14.83
N GLU A 152 11.46 -0.45 15.14
CA GLU A 152 12.02 -1.67 15.73
C GLU A 152 13.04 -2.31 14.79
N LEU A 153 12.74 -2.41 13.50
CA LEU A 153 13.58 -3.09 12.53
C LEU A 153 14.80 -2.25 12.09
N LYS A 154 14.76 -0.95 12.32
CA LYS A 154 15.88 -0.05 11.98
C LYS A 154 16.94 0.02 13.07
N LYS A 155 16.69 -0.52 14.22
CA LYS A 155 17.66 -0.54 15.32
C LYS A 155 18.83 -1.45 15.03
#